data_9d0e2d65d61f3788d6779019e5d9f420
#
_entry.id   9d0e2d65d61f3788d6779019e5d9f420
#
_cell.length_a   1.000
_cell.length_b   1.000
_cell.length_c   1.000
_cell.angle_alpha   90.00
_cell.angle_beta   90.00
_cell.angle_gamma   90.00
#
_symmetry.space_group_name_H-M   'P 1'
#
loop_
_entity.id
_entity.type
_entity.pdbx_description
1 polymer ?
#
loop_
_entity_poly.entity_id
_entity_poly.type
_entity_poly.pdbx_seq_one_letter_code
_entity_poly.pdbx_strand_id
1 'polypeptide(L)'
;MAHADTRTLLQNQSEGNVEAQVDIYRRLTERLQRSGIERIAVTSVAGHFCIDAFREVSPVPVIDLLDVVKLEVRRRGFKRIGLLGTRVVMETRFYGVLDDVEVIAPVNDLLEVHEAYVSMASAGIATPGHREVFMRAGSALTSTHGCESIMLAGTDLALVFQKGVDPGFDTLDCAEAHAAAIANAAMTR
;
A
#
# COMPACT_ATOMS: atom_id res chain seq x y z
N MET A 1 -14.20 10.25 8.62
CA MET A 1 -13.71 9.10 7.81
C MET A 1 -14.87 8.54 7.00
N ALA A 2 -14.64 8.13 5.75
CA ALA A 2 -15.61 7.44 4.90
C ALA A 2 -15.03 6.10 4.45
N HIS A 3 -15.87 5.10 4.27
CA HIS A 3 -15.46 3.76 3.84
C HIS A 3 -15.83 3.55 2.37
N ALA A 4 -14.85 3.12 1.57
CA ALA A 4 -15.05 2.57 0.24
C ALA A 4 -15.05 1.04 0.35
N ASP A 5 -15.96 0.38 -0.37
CA ASP A 5 -16.08 -1.07 -0.34
C ASP A 5 -14.80 -1.73 -0.89
N THR A 6 -14.16 -2.57 -0.08
CA THR A 6 -12.87 -3.20 -0.41
C THR A 6 -12.99 -4.16 -1.59
N ARG A 7 -14.10 -4.90 -1.70
CA ARG A 7 -14.31 -5.84 -2.80
C ARG A 7 -14.42 -5.11 -4.13
N THR A 8 -15.21 -4.04 -4.17
CA THR A 8 -15.35 -3.18 -5.35
C THR A 8 -14.01 -2.55 -5.74
N LEU A 9 -13.23 -2.08 -4.76
CA LEU A 9 -11.90 -1.51 -4.99
C LEU A 9 -10.96 -2.52 -5.63
N LEU A 10 -10.85 -3.73 -5.06
CA LEU A 10 -9.96 -4.77 -5.59
C LEU A 10 -10.40 -5.23 -6.99
N GLN A 11 -11.71 -5.28 -7.25
CA GLN A 11 -12.25 -5.56 -8.57
C GLN A 11 -11.86 -4.46 -9.57
N ASN A 12 -12.12 -3.19 -9.27
CA ASN A 12 -11.75 -2.07 -10.13
C ASN A 12 -10.24 -2.04 -10.41
N GLN A 13 -9.40 -2.33 -9.39
CA GLN A 13 -7.95 -2.44 -9.57
C GLN A 13 -7.59 -3.56 -10.55
N SER A 14 -8.16 -4.76 -10.37
CA SER A 14 -7.86 -5.93 -11.22
C SER A 14 -8.29 -5.74 -12.67
N GLU A 15 -9.36 -4.99 -12.89
CA GLU A 15 -9.92 -4.66 -14.21
C GLU A 15 -9.30 -3.40 -14.82
N GLY A 16 -8.47 -2.65 -14.07
CA GLY A 16 -7.92 -1.37 -14.48
C GLY A 16 -9.00 -0.28 -14.64
N ASN A 17 -10.13 -0.41 -13.94
CA ASN A 17 -11.27 0.51 -14.05
C ASN A 17 -11.05 1.77 -13.22
N VAL A 18 -10.17 2.63 -13.74
CA VAL A 18 -9.77 3.90 -13.11
C VAL A 18 -10.98 4.81 -12.92
N GLU A 19 -11.80 4.98 -13.96
CA GLU A 19 -12.93 5.91 -13.94
C GLU A 19 -13.95 5.57 -12.85
N ALA A 20 -14.35 4.31 -12.73
CA ALA A 20 -15.29 3.88 -11.70
C ALA A 20 -14.73 4.11 -10.29
N GLN A 21 -13.44 3.85 -10.06
CA GLN A 21 -12.83 4.06 -8.75
C GLN A 21 -12.70 5.54 -8.41
N VAL A 22 -12.30 6.37 -9.36
CA VAL A 22 -12.21 7.83 -9.21
C VAL A 22 -13.58 8.42 -8.87
N ASP A 23 -14.66 7.97 -9.53
CA ASP A 23 -16.01 8.44 -9.23
C ASP A 23 -16.45 8.08 -7.79
N ILE A 24 -16.08 6.88 -7.30
CA ILE A 24 -16.31 6.50 -5.90
C ILE A 24 -15.57 7.45 -4.96
N TYR A 25 -14.29 7.71 -5.18
CA TYR A 25 -13.48 8.58 -4.34
C TYR A 25 -13.97 10.02 -4.37
N ARG A 26 -14.32 10.54 -5.54
CA ARG A 26 -14.87 11.88 -5.71
C ARG A 26 -16.14 12.06 -4.87
N ARG A 27 -17.13 11.16 -4.99
CA ARG A 27 -18.38 11.21 -4.21
C ARG A 27 -18.16 11.15 -2.70
N LEU A 28 -17.24 10.29 -2.24
CA LEU A 28 -16.89 10.20 -0.83
C LEU A 28 -16.21 11.48 -0.33
N THR A 29 -15.30 12.04 -1.12
CA THR A 29 -14.59 13.28 -0.78
C THR A 29 -15.54 14.49 -0.73
N GLU A 30 -16.45 14.62 -1.69
CA GLU A 30 -17.48 15.68 -1.68
C GLU A 30 -18.38 15.61 -0.43
N ARG A 31 -18.72 14.39 0.02
CA ARG A 31 -19.46 14.20 1.28
C ARG A 31 -18.66 14.66 2.49
N LEU A 32 -17.40 14.32 2.55
CA LEU A 32 -16.50 14.72 3.64
C LEU A 32 -16.22 16.24 3.61
N GLN A 33 -16.08 16.82 2.42
CA GLN A 33 -15.87 18.25 2.24
C GLN A 33 -17.00 19.08 2.88
N ARG A 34 -18.25 18.62 2.78
CA ARG A 34 -19.39 19.28 3.45
C ARG A 34 -19.25 19.29 4.97
N SER A 35 -18.40 18.44 5.53
CA SER A 35 -18.09 18.41 6.97
C SER A 35 -16.84 19.24 7.32
N GLY A 36 -16.31 20.02 6.38
CA GLY A 36 -15.22 20.96 6.61
C GLY A 36 -13.83 20.36 6.61
N ILE A 37 -13.59 19.23 5.90
CA ILE A 37 -12.23 18.72 5.74
C ILE A 37 -11.41 19.64 4.83
N GLU A 38 -10.14 19.80 5.14
CA GLU A 38 -9.18 20.60 4.37
C GLU A 38 -8.27 19.75 3.48
N ARG A 39 -8.13 18.46 3.79
CA ARG A 39 -7.29 17.48 3.06
C ARG A 39 -7.94 16.11 3.10
N ILE A 40 -7.57 15.24 2.17
CA ILE A 40 -8.02 13.85 2.09
C ILE A 40 -6.84 12.91 1.93
N ALA A 41 -6.96 11.69 2.45
CA ALA A 41 -6.02 10.61 2.19
C ALA A 41 -6.78 9.34 1.83
N VAL A 42 -6.27 8.59 0.84
CA VAL A 42 -6.72 7.24 0.51
C VAL A 42 -5.83 6.25 1.25
N THR A 43 -6.35 5.58 2.29
CA THR A 43 -5.55 4.71 3.17
C THR A 43 -5.39 3.28 2.65
N SER A 44 -5.44 3.07 1.34
CA SER A 44 -5.27 1.78 0.69
C SER A 44 -4.21 1.85 -0.39
N VAL A 45 -3.15 1.06 -0.29
CA VAL A 45 -2.12 0.97 -1.34
C VAL A 45 -2.74 0.51 -2.65
N ALA A 46 -3.57 -0.54 -2.61
CA ALA A 46 -4.30 -1.03 -3.79
C ALA A 46 -5.15 0.06 -4.46
N GLY A 47 -5.69 0.97 -3.66
CA GLY A 47 -6.50 2.09 -4.16
C GLY A 47 -5.73 3.20 -4.86
N HIS A 48 -4.41 3.16 -4.87
CA HIS A 48 -3.58 4.18 -5.52
C HIS A 48 -3.37 3.95 -7.01
N PHE A 49 -3.89 2.87 -7.59
CA PHE A 49 -3.81 2.62 -9.04
C PHE A 49 -4.46 3.74 -9.89
N CYS A 50 -5.31 4.55 -9.29
CA CYS A 50 -6.03 5.66 -9.93
C CYS A 50 -5.73 7.03 -9.29
N ILE A 51 -4.65 7.13 -8.48
CA ILE A 51 -4.43 8.30 -7.62
C ILE A 51 -4.22 9.58 -8.41
N ASP A 52 -3.50 9.55 -9.52
CA ASP A 52 -3.26 10.73 -10.35
C ASP A 52 -4.57 11.30 -10.91
N ALA A 53 -5.40 10.44 -11.49
CA ALA A 53 -6.71 10.85 -12.00
C ALA A 53 -7.65 11.34 -10.87
N PHE A 54 -7.55 10.75 -9.67
CA PHE A 54 -8.32 11.24 -8.52
C PHE A 54 -7.82 12.61 -8.04
N ARG A 55 -6.52 12.86 -8.01
CA ARG A 55 -5.94 14.17 -7.63
C ARG A 55 -6.46 15.31 -8.50
N GLU A 56 -6.65 15.06 -9.81
CA GLU A 56 -7.18 16.06 -10.75
C GLU A 56 -8.61 16.49 -10.45
N VAL A 57 -9.44 15.60 -9.89
CA VAL A 57 -10.86 15.86 -9.62
C VAL A 57 -11.19 16.05 -8.14
N SER A 58 -10.22 15.87 -7.25
CA SER A 58 -10.42 16.02 -5.81
C SER A 58 -10.68 17.47 -5.44
N PRO A 59 -11.77 17.78 -4.71
CA PRO A 59 -12.08 19.15 -4.30
C PRO A 59 -11.17 19.67 -3.17
N VAL A 60 -10.31 18.83 -2.61
CA VAL A 60 -9.33 19.18 -1.57
C VAL A 60 -7.99 18.50 -1.86
N PRO A 61 -6.85 19.02 -1.38
CA PRO A 61 -5.55 18.40 -1.55
C PRO A 61 -5.50 16.97 -1.03
N VAL A 62 -4.86 16.08 -1.77
CA VAL A 62 -4.67 14.66 -1.43
C VAL A 62 -3.31 14.47 -0.77
N ILE A 63 -3.27 13.80 0.40
CA ILE A 63 -2.03 13.29 1.00
C ILE A 63 -1.77 11.94 0.35
N ASP A 64 -0.86 11.92 -0.60
CA ASP A 64 -0.59 10.76 -1.46
C ASP A 64 0.37 9.79 -0.79
N LEU A 65 -0.05 8.53 -0.63
CA LEU A 65 0.76 7.47 -0.03
C LEU A 65 2.01 7.15 -0.87
N LEU A 66 1.89 7.19 -2.21
CA LEU A 66 3.03 6.87 -3.10
C LEU A 66 4.14 7.90 -2.94
N ASP A 67 3.79 9.19 -2.90
CA ASP A 67 4.75 10.28 -2.65
C ASP A 67 5.41 10.15 -1.28
N VAL A 68 4.63 9.84 -0.25
CA VAL A 68 5.13 9.63 1.12
C VAL A 68 6.11 8.47 1.19
N VAL A 69 5.77 7.33 0.60
CA VAL A 69 6.63 6.13 0.59
C VAL A 69 7.90 6.39 -0.23
N LYS A 70 7.80 7.06 -1.38
CA LYS A 70 8.95 7.46 -2.20
C LYS A 70 9.95 8.30 -1.39
N LEU A 71 9.46 9.28 -0.63
CA LEU A 71 10.30 10.10 0.25
C LEU A 71 10.95 9.28 1.35
N GLU A 72 10.23 8.36 1.98
CA GLU A 72 10.76 7.51 3.05
C GLU A 72 11.83 6.53 2.53
N VAL A 73 11.62 5.91 1.36
CA VAL A 73 12.61 5.05 0.70
C VAL A 73 13.89 5.82 0.40
N ARG A 74 13.77 7.03 -0.14
CA ARG A 74 14.93 7.92 -0.38
C ARG A 74 15.64 8.32 0.92
N ARG A 75 14.89 8.65 1.96
CA ARG A 75 15.45 9.01 3.27
C ARG A 75 16.26 7.87 3.89
N ARG A 76 15.80 6.61 3.75
CA ARG A 76 16.51 5.43 4.23
C ARG A 76 17.70 5.04 3.34
N GLY A 77 17.76 5.54 2.10
CA GLY A 77 18.87 5.33 1.18
C GLY A 77 18.97 3.93 0.60
N PHE A 78 17.88 3.16 0.60
CA PHE A 78 17.84 1.82 0.02
C PHE A 78 18.19 1.83 -1.46
N LYS A 79 18.89 0.78 -1.92
CA LYS A 79 19.21 0.54 -3.33
C LYS A 79 18.40 -0.61 -3.91
N ARG A 80 18.04 -1.59 -3.07
CA ARG A 80 17.23 -2.73 -3.46
C ARG A 80 16.23 -3.06 -2.36
N ILE A 81 14.95 -3.09 -2.70
CA ILE A 81 13.85 -3.33 -1.76
C ILE A 81 12.94 -4.44 -2.26
N GLY A 82 12.58 -5.37 -1.37
CA GLY A 82 11.57 -6.38 -1.65
C GLY A 82 10.16 -5.81 -1.52
N LEU A 83 9.20 -6.38 -2.23
CA LEU A 83 7.82 -5.87 -2.27
C LEU A 83 6.81 -6.98 -2.00
N LEU A 84 5.97 -6.80 -0.99
CA LEU A 84 4.83 -7.66 -0.69
C LEU A 84 3.52 -6.85 -0.77
N GLY A 85 2.51 -7.39 -1.46
CA GLY A 85 1.22 -6.71 -1.64
C GLY A 85 0.27 -7.47 -2.56
N THR A 86 -0.67 -6.74 -3.19
CA THR A 86 -1.52 -7.33 -4.24
C THR A 86 -0.72 -7.60 -5.51
N ARG A 87 -1.22 -8.49 -6.37
CA ARG A 87 -0.59 -8.82 -7.65
C ARG A 87 -0.26 -7.56 -8.46
N VAL A 88 -1.23 -6.66 -8.63
CA VAL A 88 -1.03 -5.43 -9.41
C VAL A 88 0.09 -4.57 -8.82
N VAL A 89 0.15 -4.41 -7.50
CA VAL A 89 1.20 -3.63 -6.82
C VAL A 89 2.57 -4.27 -7.04
N MET A 90 2.66 -5.60 -6.97
CA MET A 90 3.92 -6.34 -7.17
C MET A 90 4.37 -6.33 -8.64
N GLU A 91 3.48 -6.62 -9.59
CA GLU A 91 3.78 -6.62 -11.03
C GLU A 91 4.18 -5.24 -11.55
N THR A 92 3.55 -4.19 -11.04
CA THR A 92 3.89 -2.80 -11.40
C THR A 92 5.07 -2.23 -10.62
N ARG A 93 5.68 -3.00 -9.72
CA ARG A 93 6.78 -2.56 -8.86
C ARG A 93 6.41 -1.26 -8.12
N PHE A 94 5.31 -1.32 -7.36
CA PHE A 94 4.76 -0.18 -6.65
C PHE A 94 4.38 0.97 -7.59
N TYR A 95 3.61 0.64 -8.64
CA TYR A 95 3.13 1.59 -9.66
C TYR A 95 4.26 2.33 -10.42
N GLY A 96 5.49 1.80 -10.38
CA GLY A 96 6.63 2.38 -11.08
C GLY A 96 7.14 3.70 -10.52
N VAL A 97 6.72 4.11 -9.31
CA VAL A 97 7.09 5.43 -8.76
C VAL A 97 8.46 5.48 -8.07
N LEU A 98 9.14 4.33 -7.89
CA LEU A 98 10.44 4.23 -7.22
C LEU A 98 11.58 4.16 -8.24
N ASP A 99 11.87 5.27 -8.89
CA ASP A 99 12.80 5.35 -10.04
C ASP A 99 14.28 5.09 -9.67
N ASP A 100 14.65 5.41 -8.42
CA ASP A 100 16.05 5.39 -7.95
C ASP A 100 16.40 4.10 -7.18
N VAL A 101 15.46 3.12 -7.12
CA VAL A 101 15.57 1.92 -6.30
C VAL A 101 15.15 0.69 -7.10
N GLU A 102 15.92 -0.39 -6.99
CA GLU A 102 15.54 -1.66 -7.58
C GLU A 102 14.46 -2.34 -6.72
N VAL A 103 13.24 -2.44 -7.25
CA VAL A 103 12.10 -3.08 -6.58
C VAL A 103 11.95 -4.52 -7.06
N ILE A 104 12.06 -5.47 -6.14
CA ILE A 104 11.99 -6.92 -6.40
C ILE A 104 10.68 -7.49 -5.85
N ALA A 105 9.87 -8.06 -6.72
CA ALA A 105 8.70 -8.84 -6.34
C ALA A 105 9.05 -10.33 -6.17
N PRO A 106 8.32 -11.12 -5.36
CA PRO A 106 8.54 -12.55 -5.18
C PRO A 106 8.02 -13.34 -6.41
N VAL A 107 8.77 -13.33 -7.51
CA VAL A 107 8.33 -13.83 -8.83
C VAL A 107 7.74 -15.23 -8.78
N ASN A 108 8.37 -16.16 -8.04
CA ASN A 108 7.92 -17.55 -7.94
C ASN A 108 6.70 -17.73 -7.04
N ASP A 109 6.52 -16.86 -6.04
CA ASP A 109 5.46 -16.94 -5.02
C ASP A 109 4.41 -15.83 -5.23
N LEU A 110 4.47 -15.08 -6.32
CA LEU A 110 3.65 -13.88 -6.53
C LEU A 110 2.15 -14.15 -6.41
N LEU A 111 1.66 -15.22 -7.02
CA LEU A 111 0.25 -15.60 -6.94
C LEU A 111 -0.14 -16.03 -5.54
N GLU A 112 0.68 -16.84 -4.88
CA GLU A 112 0.43 -17.30 -3.51
C GLU A 112 0.41 -16.13 -2.52
N VAL A 113 1.35 -15.19 -2.64
CA VAL A 113 1.39 -13.95 -1.85
C VAL A 113 0.12 -13.11 -2.11
N HIS A 114 -0.29 -12.98 -3.36
CA HIS A 114 -1.52 -12.26 -3.71
C HIS A 114 -2.78 -12.91 -3.11
N GLU A 115 -2.93 -14.22 -3.26
CA GLU A 115 -4.10 -14.96 -2.74
C GLU A 115 -4.16 -14.90 -1.22
N ALA A 116 -3.01 -15.07 -0.54
CA ALA A 116 -2.89 -14.92 0.91
C ALA A 116 -3.29 -13.49 1.34
N TYR A 117 -2.84 -12.47 0.60
CA TYR A 117 -3.19 -11.07 0.88
C TYR A 117 -4.70 -10.83 0.74
N VAL A 118 -5.30 -11.21 -0.38
CA VAL A 118 -6.73 -10.98 -0.64
C VAL A 118 -7.61 -11.73 0.36
N SER A 119 -7.26 -12.99 0.67
CA SER A 119 -7.96 -13.79 1.67
C SER A 119 -7.90 -13.12 3.05
N MET A 120 -6.72 -12.71 3.49
CA MET A 120 -6.50 -12.04 4.76
C MET A 120 -7.25 -10.70 4.85
N ALA A 121 -7.12 -9.84 3.83
CA ALA A 121 -7.76 -8.54 3.78
C ALA A 121 -9.29 -8.64 3.77
N SER A 122 -9.84 -9.64 3.06
CA SER A 122 -11.29 -9.88 3.01
C SER A 122 -11.85 -10.39 4.32
N ALA A 123 -11.08 -11.20 5.05
CA ALA A 123 -11.47 -11.76 6.34
C ALA A 123 -11.18 -10.82 7.53
N GLY A 124 -10.27 -9.87 7.38
CA GLY A 124 -9.76 -9.02 8.46
C GLY A 124 -8.94 -9.79 9.51
N ILE A 125 -8.46 -10.98 9.19
CA ILE A 125 -7.75 -11.88 10.12
C ILE A 125 -6.57 -12.53 9.43
N ALA A 126 -5.38 -12.49 10.07
CA ALA A 126 -4.21 -13.25 9.63
C ALA A 126 -4.19 -14.64 10.29
N THR A 127 -4.23 -15.68 9.45
CA THR A 127 -4.07 -17.08 9.88
C THR A 127 -2.58 -17.46 10.00
N PRO A 128 -2.21 -18.56 10.67
CA PRO A 128 -0.83 -19.08 10.64
C PRO A 128 -0.30 -19.32 9.23
N GLY A 129 -1.14 -19.82 8.32
CA GLY A 129 -0.77 -20.04 6.91
C GLY A 129 -0.47 -18.71 6.16
N HIS A 130 -1.26 -17.67 6.40
CA HIS A 130 -0.97 -16.34 5.85
C HIS A 130 0.41 -15.83 6.34
N ARG A 131 0.70 -15.98 7.64
CA ARG A 131 2.01 -15.59 8.20
C ARG A 131 3.15 -16.35 7.55
N GLU A 132 3.02 -17.67 7.39
CA GLU A 132 4.03 -18.51 6.76
C GLU A 132 4.36 -18.05 5.34
N VAL A 133 3.36 -17.77 4.51
CA VAL A 133 3.54 -17.28 3.13
C VAL A 133 4.34 -15.98 3.11
N PHE A 134 3.93 -14.98 3.89
CA PHE A 134 4.60 -13.68 3.88
C PHE A 134 6.01 -13.73 4.48
N MET A 135 6.22 -14.51 5.56
CA MET A 135 7.54 -14.66 6.16
C MET A 135 8.50 -15.39 5.22
N ARG A 136 8.06 -16.45 4.55
CA ARG A 136 8.85 -17.17 3.56
C ARG A 136 9.23 -16.26 2.39
N ALA A 137 8.26 -15.55 1.81
CA ALA A 137 8.50 -14.65 0.70
C ALA A 137 9.45 -13.51 1.07
N GLY A 138 9.29 -12.88 2.24
CA GLY A 138 10.19 -11.84 2.74
C GLY A 138 11.61 -12.35 2.98
N SER A 139 11.74 -13.53 3.61
CA SER A 139 13.05 -14.17 3.83
C SER A 139 13.75 -14.53 2.51
N ALA A 140 13.02 -15.01 1.50
CA ALA A 140 13.59 -15.29 0.20
C ALA A 140 14.06 -14.02 -0.53
N LEU A 141 13.29 -12.93 -0.45
CA LEU A 141 13.67 -11.65 -1.02
C LEU A 141 14.95 -11.09 -0.40
N THR A 142 15.13 -11.22 0.91
CA THR A 142 16.37 -10.78 1.58
C THR A 142 17.54 -11.70 1.35
N SER A 143 17.38 -13.02 1.57
CA SER A 143 18.49 -13.99 1.53
C SER A 143 18.94 -14.33 0.12
N THR A 144 18.03 -14.42 -0.86
CA THR A 144 18.34 -14.85 -2.22
C THR A 144 18.53 -13.65 -3.16
N HIS A 145 17.73 -12.60 -2.99
CA HIS A 145 17.76 -11.43 -3.88
C HIS A 145 18.51 -10.23 -3.29
N GLY A 146 18.98 -10.32 -2.04
CA GLY A 146 19.78 -9.27 -1.40
C GLY A 146 19.00 -7.97 -1.17
N CYS A 147 17.68 -8.07 -0.95
CA CYS A 147 16.88 -6.91 -0.60
C CYS A 147 17.26 -6.42 0.81
N GLU A 148 17.48 -5.10 0.94
CA GLU A 148 17.90 -4.46 2.18
C GLU A 148 16.73 -4.30 3.17
N SER A 149 15.51 -4.24 2.65
CA SER A 149 14.27 -4.15 3.41
C SER A 149 13.11 -4.72 2.61
N ILE A 150 12.03 -5.09 3.29
CA ILE A 150 10.78 -5.56 2.66
C ILE A 150 9.71 -4.49 2.82
N MET A 151 9.27 -3.94 1.70
CA MET A 151 8.19 -2.96 1.68
C MET A 151 6.83 -3.67 1.81
N LEU A 152 6.12 -3.36 2.88
CA LEU A 152 4.78 -3.85 3.17
C LEU A 152 3.76 -2.98 2.43
N ALA A 153 3.55 -3.30 1.14
CA ALA A 153 2.71 -2.52 0.24
C ALA A 153 1.24 -2.98 0.25
N GLY A 154 0.72 -3.11 1.44
CA GLY A 154 -0.68 -3.41 1.72
C GLY A 154 -1.00 -3.16 3.19
N THR A 155 -2.02 -2.35 3.48
CA THR A 155 -2.35 -1.93 4.85
C THR A 155 -2.68 -3.09 5.77
N ASP A 156 -3.23 -4.18 5.23
CA ASP A 156 -3.60 -5.36 6.01
C ASP A 156 -2.39 -6.23 6.41
N LEU A 157 -1.20 -6.00 5.82
CA LEU A 157 0.03 -6.69 6.24
C LEU A 157 0.41 -6.39 7.70
N ALA A 158 -0.09 -5.29 8.28
CA ALA A 158 0.01 -5.03 9.72
C ALA A 158 -0.61 -6.13 10.59
N LEU A 159 -1.52 -6.96 10.07
CA LEU A 159 -2.05 -8.13 10.78
C LEU A 159 -1.00 -9.26 10.92
N VAL A 160 -0.03 -9.30 10.02
CA VAL A 160 1.09 -10.25 10.04
C VAL A 160 2.32 -9.68 10.72
N PHE A 161 2.73 -8.49 10.30
CA PHE A 161 3.95 -7.80 10.76
C PHE A 161 3.62 -6.86 11.93
N GLN A 162 3.19 -7.46 13.04
CA GLN A 162 2.78 -6.70 14.23
C GLN A 162 3.98 -6.05 14.90
N LYS A 163 3.76 -4.88 15.49
CA LYS A 163 4.77 -4.16 16.26
C LYS A 163 5.32 -5.02 17.40
N GLY A 164 6.66 -5.17 17.45
CA GLY A 164 7.34 -5.99 18.48
C GLY A 164 7.54 -7.47 18.09
N VAL A 165 7.07 -7.90 16.93
CA VAL A 165 7.39 -9.22 16.36
C VAL A 165 8.50 -9.04 15.33
N ASP A 166 9.66 -9.63 15.58
CA ASP A 166 10.78 -9.61 14.63
C ASP A 166 10.53 -10.63 13.51
N PRO A 167 10.41 -10.20 12.26
CA PRO A 167 10.27 -11.10 11.11
C PRO A 167 11.60 -11.71 10.65
N GLY A 168 12.72 -11.31 11.24
CA GLY A 168 14.08 -11.71 10.82
C GLY A 168 14.64 -10.91 9.64
N PHE A 169 13.98 -9.85 9.23
CA PHE A 169 14.40 -8.91 8.18
C PHE A 169 13.83 -7.51 8.43
N ASP A 170 14.49 -6.48 7.87
CA ASP A 170 13.99 -5.11 7.97
C ASP A 170 12.71 -4.92 7.14
N THR A 171 11.82 -4.05 7.63
CA THR A 171 10.55 -3.74 6.97
C THR A 171 10.32 -2.23 6.82
N LEU A 172 9.68 -1.86 5.72
CA LEU A 172 9.12 -0.54 5.50
C LEU A 172 7.59 -0.67 5.38
N ASP A 173 6.88 -0.25 6.42
CA ASP A 173 5.42 -0.28 6.42
C ASP A 173 4.87 1.00 5.75
N CYS A 174 4.24 0.82 4.58
CA CYS A 174 3.64 1.91 3.82
C CYS A 174 2.47 2.56 4.58
N ALA A 175 1.72 1.78 5.34
CA ALA A 175 0.59 2.31 6.12
C ALA A 175 1.08 3.17 7.29
N GLU A 176 2.13 2.73 8.02
CA GLU A 176 2.72 3.50 9.12
C GLU A 176 3.33 4.81 8.61
N ALA A 177 4.08 4.77 7.49
CA ALA A 177 4.63 5.97 6.87
C ALA A 177 3.53 6.97 6.47
N HIS A 178 2.45 6.47 5.84
CA HIS A 178 1.33 7.31 5.44
C HIS A 178 0.58 7.89 6.64
N ALA A 179 0.32 7.08 7.67
CA ALA A 179 -0.33 7.54 8.90
C ALA A 179 0.47 8.66 9.60
N ALA A 180 1.81 8.54 9.63
CA ALA A 180 2.68 9.59 10.17
C ALA A 180 2.58 10.88 9.35
N ALA A 181 2.55 10.79 8.01
CA ALA A 181 2.38 11.96 7.14
C ALA A 181 1.02 12.63 7.33
N ILE A 182 -0.06 11.86 7.46
CA ILE A 182 -1.41 12.37 7.74
C ILE A 182 -1.44 13.09 9.09
N ALA A 183 -0.86 12.51 10.13
CA ALA A 183 -0.79 13.12 11.46
C ALA A 183 0.00 14.44 11.43
N ASN A 184 1.16 14.46 10.76
CA ASN A 184 1.96 15.66 10.61
C ASN A 184 1.20 16.77 9.85
N ALA A 185 0.50 16.41 8.78
CA ALA A 185 -0.31 17.35 8.00
C ALA A 185 -1.49 17.92 8.80
N ALA A 186 -2.03 17.19 9.78
CA ALA A 186 -3.09 17.67 10.67
C ALA A 186 -2.56 18.63 11.75
N MET A 187 -1.28 18.53 12.12
CA MET A 187 -0.66 19.41 13.13
C MET A 187 -0.10 20.72 12.53
N THR A 188 0.16 20.75 11.24
CA THR A 188 0.68 21.94 10.52
C THR A 188 -0.52 22.73 9.97
N ARG A 189 -1.05 23.66 10.79
CA ARG A 189 -2.03 24.68 10.38
C ARG A 189 -1.33 25.95 9.98
#